data_10474fd8a89753b27f0b5218157cb33f
#
_entry.id   10474fd8a89753b27f0b5218157cb33f
#
_cell.length_a   1.000
_cell.length_b   1.000
_cell.length_c   1.000
_cell.angle_alpha   90.00
_cell.angle_beta   90.00
_cell.angle_gamma   90.00
#
_symmetry.space_group_name_H-M   'P 1'
#
loop_
_entity.id
_entity.type
_entity.pdbx_description
1 polymer ?
#
loop_
_entity_poly.entity_id
_entity_poly.type
_entity_poly.pdbx_seq_one_letter_code
_entity_poly.pdbx_strand_id
1 'polypeptide(L)'
;MNQEIKISRSDLIAKCEQYLNGEIKEKDFENYAWNLITEENIDWDDDVISDIIYQWDNPEINFPITKQNVRLWKHQLETDEDLLAEYNLWNAHIDRQKTICEKYESKWNPINKKLKIGIGSDLNADPIHGLRHPKDKGTTGWFIWTGEYSESDDFFKPMCAEHLLQIRPELIKYFGLDIGYRFLIDKNGYEDVWFDEKIKITE
;
A
#
# COMPACT_ATOMS: atom_id res chain seq x y z
N MET A 1 22.48 -30.38 28.30
CA MET A 1 22.43 -29.79 26.96
C MET A 1 21.01 -29.33 26.75
N ASN A 2 20.78 -28.02 26.81
CA ASN A 2 19.47 -27.51 26.45
C ASN A 2 19.27 -27.77 24.94
N GLN A 3 18.13 -28.32 24.61
CA GLN A 3 17.79 -28.61 23.22
C GLN A 3 17.55 -27.27 22.52
N GLU A 4 18.20 -27.06 21.38
CA GLU A 4 18.03 -25.88 20.55
C GLU A 4 16.58 -25.82 20.04
N ILE A 5 15.93 -24.65 20.19
CA ILE A 5 14.56 -24.43 19.73
C ILE A 5 14.65 -23.92 18.30
N LYS A 6 14.16 -24.71 17.35
CA LYS A 6 14.13 -24.33 15.94
C LYS A 6 12.76 -23.80 15.59
N ILE A 7 12.72 -22.53 15.14
CA ILE A 7 11.51 -21.88 14.68
C ILE A 7 11.48 -21.92 13.16
N SER A 8 10.34 -22.32 12.59
CA SER A 8 10.12 -22.42 11.16
C SER A 8 9.16 -21.34 10.67
N ARG A 9 9.18 -21.03 9.36
CA ARG A 9 8.18 -20.17 8.72
C ARG A 9 6.76 -20.67 8.94
N SER A 10 6.56 -21.98 8.96
CA SER A 10 5.24 -22.60 9.22
C SER A 10 4.69 -22.24 10.60
N ASP A 11 5.55 -22.08 11.61
CA ASP A 11 5.12 -21.70 12.97
C ASP A 11 4.60 -20.25 12.98
N LEU A 12 5.28 -19.34 12.27
CA LEU A 12 4.85 -17.95 12.17
C LEU A 12 3.59 -17.82 11.30
N ILE A 13 3.51 -18.57 10.20
CA ILE A 13 2.31 -18.63 9.36
C ILE A 13 1.10 -19.08 10.18
N ALA A 14 1.25 -20.13 11.00
CA ALA A 14 0.19 -20.58 11.89
C ALA A 14 -0.25 -19.50 12.88
N LYS A 15 0.69 -18.68 13.41
CA LYS A 15 0.34 -17.52 14.25
C LYS A 15 -0.46 -16.47 13.47
N CYS A 16 -0.04 -16.15 12.24
CA CYS A 16 -0.80 -15.25 11.38
C CYS A 16 -2.23 -15.75 11.16
N GLU A 17 -2.42 -17.03 10.88
CA GLU A 17 -3.74 -17.65 10.66
C GLU A 17 -4.62 -17.59 11.92
N GLN A 18 -4.09 -17.91 13.09
CA GLN A 18 -4.80 -17.78 14.36
C GLN A 18 -5.34 -16.36 14.57
N TYR A 19 -4.53 -15.34 14.29
CA TYR A 19 -4.97 -13.95 14.41
C TYR A 19 -6.03 -13.58 13.37
N LEU A 20 -5.83 -13.97 12.11
CA LEU A 20 -6.77 -13.68 11.03
C LEU A 20 -8.14 -14.32 11.26
N ASN A 21 -8.16 -15.50 11.89
CA ASN A 21 -9.37 -16.23 12.32
C ASN A 21 -9.99 -15.69 13.61
N GLY A 22 -9.30 -14.79 14.32
CA GLY A 22 -9.77 -14.20 15.59
C GLY A 22 -9.56 -15.09 16.82
N GLU A 23 -8.71 -16.11 16.72
CA GLU A 23 -8.38 -17.03 17.82
C GLU A 23 -7.43 -16.41 18.83
N ILE A 24 -6.57 -15.48 18.37
CA ILE A 24 -5.62 -14.71 19.19
C ILE A 24 -5.75 -13.21 18.91
N LYS A 25 -5.23 -12.38 19.82
CA LYS A 25 -5.25 -10.91 19.76
C LYS A 25 -3.85 -10.36 19.46
N GLU A 26 -3.79 -9.06 19.19
CA GLU A 26 -2.56 -8.30 18.97
C GLU A 26 -1.52 -8.58 20.05
N LYS A 27 -1.89 -8.50 21.33
CA LYS A 27 -0.97 -8.75 22.46
C LYS A 27 -0.38 -10.15 22.48
N ASP A 28 -1.04 -11.12 21.87
CA ASP A 28 -0.51 -12.48 21.79
C ASP A 28 0.65 -12.58 20.79
N PHE A 29 0.66 -11.75 19.73
CA PHE A 29 1.82 -11.60 18.83
C PHE A 29 3.02 -11.01 19.57
N GLU A 30 2.83 -9.88 20.26
CA GLU A 30 3.91 -9.23 21.03
C GLU A 30 4.49 -10.20 22.06
N ASN A 31 3.64 -10.88 22.84
CA ASN A 31 4.10 -11.85 23.83
C ASN A 31 4.83 -13.03 23.19
N TYR A 32 4.35 -13.53 22.05
CA TYR A 32 5.01 -14.60 21.31
C TYR A 32 6.40 -14.17 20.83
N ALA A 33 6.50 -12.99 20.21
CA ALA A 33 7.76 -12.44 19.73
C ALA A 33 8.74 -12.20 20.89
N TRP A 34 8.28 -11.56 21.97
CA TRP A 34 9.09 -11.32 23.15
C TRP A 34 9.65 -12.61 23.75
N ASN A 35 8.84 -13.65 23.90
CA ASN A 35 9.27 -14.95 24.43
C ASN A 35 10.37 -15.56 23.56
N LEU A 36 10.27 -15.43 22.23
CA LEU A 36 11.30 -15.95 21.32
C LEU A 36 12.59 -15.12 21.39
N ILE A 37 12.51 -13.80 21.45
CA ILE A 37 13.68 -12.91 21.51
C ILE A 37 14.46 -13.09 22.82
N THR A 38 13.77 -13.43 23.92
CA THR A 38 14.38 -13.61 25.23
C THR A 38 14.87 -15.04 25.50
N GLU A 39 14.61 -15.97 24.60
CA GLU A 39 15.06 -17.36 24.73
C GLU A 39 16.52 -17.51 24.27
N GLU A 40 17.37 -18.06 25.12
CA GLU A 40 18.84 -18.16 24.88
C GLU A 40 19.24 -19.24 23.85
N ASN A 41 18.33 -20.17 23.50
CA ASN A 41 18.64 -21.36 22.67
C ASN A 41 17.83 -21.40 21.38
N ILE A 42 17.52 -20.26 20.78
CA ILE A 42 16.81 -20.20 19.49
C ILE A 42 17.78 -20.17 18.32
N ASP A 43 17.50 -20.99 17.33
CA ASP A 43 18.13 -20.99 16.02
C ASP A 43 17.36 -20.07 15.06
N TRP A 44 18.04 -19.01 14.64
CA TRP A 44 17.53 -17.97 13.71
C TRP A 44 18.06 -18.16 12.28
N ASP A 45 18.13 -19.37 11.80
CA ASP A 45 18.69 -19.70 10.46
C ASP A 45 17.98 -19.01 9.28
N ASP A 46 16.89 -18.28 9.51
CA ASP A 46 16.12 -17.60 8.48
C ASP A 46 15.94 -16.12 8.82
N ASP A 47 16.60 -15.25 8.04
CA ASP A 47 16.55 -13.80 8.21
C ASP A 47 15.12 -13.25 8.17
N VAL A 48 14.24 -13.82 7.34
CA VAL A 48 12.83 -13.41 7.26
C VAL A 48 12.09 -13.69 8.55
N ILE A 49 12.36 -14.82 9.20
CA ILE A 49 11.78 -15.15 10.51
C ILE A 49 12.23 -14.13 11.56
N SER A 50 13.53 -13.88 11.66
CA SER A 50 14.07 -12.94 12.64
C SER A 50 13.53 -11.54 12.44
N ASP A 51 13.49 -11.03 11.21
CA ASP A 51 12.97 -9.70 10.87
C ASP A 51 11.50 -9.54 11.27
N ILE A 52 10.68 -10.53 10.97
CA ILE A 52 9.24 -10.50 11.31
C ILE A 52 9.02 -10.55 12.82
N ILE A 53 9.78 -11.38 13.56
CA ILE A 53 9.66 -11.47 15.00
C ILE A 53 10.06 -10.15 15.68
N TYR A 54 11.13 -9.48 15.23
CA TYR A 54 11.49 -8.15 15.73
C TYR A 54 10.46 -7.08 15.42
N GLN A 55 9.74 -7.19 14.29
CA GLN A 55 8.63 -6.29 13.96
C GLN A 55 7.42 -6.52 14.88
N TRP A 56 7.11 -7.78 15.22
CA TRP A 56 5.99 -8.12 16.11
C TRP A 56 6.23 -7.72 17.56
N ASP A 57 7.49 -7.74 18.02
CA ASP A 57 7.87 -7.33 19.38
C ASP A 57 7.64 -5.83 19.61
N ASN A 58 7.89 -4.99 18.61
CA ASN A 58 7.80 -3.54 18.71
C ASN A 58 6.90 -2.91 17.64
N PRO A 59 5.58 -3.16 17.66
CA PRO A 59 4.66 -2.63 16.65
C PRO A 59 4.55 -1.10 16.65
N GLU A 60 4.88 -0.43 17.76
CA GLU A 60 4.83 1.05 17.87
C GLU A 60 5.91 1.74 17.01
N ILE A 61 7.06 1.13 16.85
CA ILE A 61 8.18 1.69 16.06
C ILE A 61 8.31 1.05 14.66
N ASN A 62 7.65 -0.07 14.42
CA ASN A 62 7.63 -0.76 13.14
C ASN A 62 6.26 -0.58 12.45
N PHE A 63 5.51 -1.66 12.31
CA PHE A 63 4.18 -1.65 11.69
C PHE A 63 3.14 -2.19 12.67
N PRO A 64 1.98 -1.54 12.83
CA PRO A 64 0.96 -1.98 13.76
C PRO A 64 0.42 -3.37 13.39
N ILE A 65 0.08 -4.18 14.40
CA ILE A 65 -0.49 -5.50 14.20
C ILE A 65 -1.96 -5.35 13.78
N THR A 66 -2.19 -5.28 12.49
CA THR A 66 -3.51 -5.20 11.85
C THR A 66 -3.76 -6.43 10.98
N LYS A 67 -5.03 -6.73 10.67
CA LYS A 67 -5.34 -7.84 9.75
C LYS A 67 -4.65 -7.69 8.39
N GLN A 68 -4.46 -6.47 7.90
CA GLN A 68 -3.73 -6.22 6.67
C GLN A 68 -2.25 -6.55 6.81
N ASN A 69 -1.58 -5.99 7.81
CA ASN A 69 -0.15 -6.23 8.00
C ASN A 69 0.16 -7.69 8.32
N VAL A 70 -0.73 -8.37 9.06
CA VAL A 70 -0.58 -9.82 9.30
C VAL A 70 -0.69 -10.62 7.99
N ARG A 71 -1.54 -10.23 7.03
CA ARG A 71 -1.55 -10.85 5.69
C ARG A 71 -0.26 -10.58 4.92
N LEU A 72 0.32 -9.39 5.05
CA LEU A 72 1.58 -9.03 4.39
C LEU A 72 2.77 -9.80 4.98
N TRP A 73 2.86 -9.95 6.30
CA TRP A 73 3.85 -10.81 6.95
C TRP A 73 3.69 -12.27 6.53
N LYS A 74 2.46 -12.79 6.48
CA LYS A 74 2.21 -14.14 5.96
C LYS A 74 2.69 -14.28 4.53
N HIS A 75 2.39 -13.31 3.66
CA HIS A 75 2.87 -13.29 2.28
C HIS A 75 4.41 -13.31 2.21
N GLN A 76 5.08 -12.48 3.01
CA GLN A 76 6.54 -12.45 3.07
C GLN A 76 7.13 -13.80 3.52
N LEU A 77 6.52 -14.47 4.50
CA LEU A 77 6.93 -15.81 4.92
C LEU A 77 6.77 -16.87 3.83
N GLU A 78 5.80 -16.70 2.93
CA GLU A 78 5.48 -17.64 1.84
C GLU A 78 6.31 -17.38 0.58
N THR A 79 6.74 -16.11 0.32
CA THR A 79 7.28 -15.69 -1.00
C THR A 79 8.63 -14.96 -0.94
N ASP A 80 9.12 -14.59 0.24
CA ASP A 80 10.27 -13.68 0.48
C ASP A 80 10.01 -12.20 0.07
N GLU A 81 8.82 -11.84 -0.42
CA GLU A 81 8.50 -10.49 -0.87
C GLU A 81 7.98 -9.62 0.30
N ASP A 82 8.74 -8.60 0.71
CA ASP A 82 8.32 -7.62 1.72
C ASP A 82 7.53 -6.47 1.06
N LEU A 83 6.24 -6.42 1.34
CA LEU A 83 5.32 -5.39 0.86
C LEU A 83 4.89 -4.40 1.95
N LEU A 84 5.38 -4.54 3.20
CA LEU A 84 4.91 -3.72 4.33
C LEU A 84 5.12 -2.22 4.11
N ALA A 85 6.31 -1.82 3.64
CA ALA A 85 6.59 -0.42 3.35
C ALA A 85 5.69 0.12 2.23
N GLU A 86 5.43 -0.66 1.20
CA GLU A 86 4.55 -0.28 0.08
C GLU A 86 3.12 0.01 0.55
N TYR A 87 2.59 -0.81 1.44
CA TYR A 87 1.22 -0.67 1.93
C TYR A 87 1.06 0.32 3.08
N ASN A 88 2.12 0.68 3.79
CA ASN A 88 2.04 1.53 4.97
C ASN A 88 2.72 2.90 4.81
N LEU A 89 3.68 3.06 3.89
CA LEU A 89 4.50 4.26 3.78
C LEU A 89 4.33 4.96 2.43
N TRP A 90 3.75 6.15 2.44
CA TRP A 90 3.63 6.99 1.23
C TRP A 90 4.97 7.25 0.53
N ASN A 91 6.02 7.47 1.32
CA ASN A 91 7.34 7.80 0.77
C ASN A 91 7.98 6.66 -0.02
N ALA A 92 7.60 5.40 0.23
CA ALA A 92 8.06 4.26 -0.56
C ALA A 92 7.65 4.33 -2.05
N HIS A 93 6.62 5.14 -2.36
CA HIS A 93 6.16 5.32 -3.73
C HIS A 93 6.86 6.45 -4.50
N ILE A 94 7.70 7.28 -3.85
CA ILE A 94 8.31 8.46 -4.49
C ILE A 94 9.16 8.07 -5.69
N ASP A 95 10.00 7.05 -5.57
CA ASP A 95 10.87 6.63 -6.67
C ASP A 95 10.06 6.00 -7.80
N ARG A 96 9.00 5.27 -7.49
CA ARG A 96 8.04 4.77 -8.49
C ARG A 96 7.32 5.92 -9.21
N GLN A 97 6.95 7.01 -8.50
CA GLN A 97 6.38 8.20 -9.13
C GLN A 97 7.35 8.84 -10.12
N LYS A 98 8.62 8.98 -9.74
CA LYS A 98 9.65 9.54 -10.64
C LYS A 98 9.85 8.66 -11.88
N THR A 99 9.93 7.33 -11.70
CA THR A 99 10.05 6.37 -12.81
C THR A 99 8.88 6.49 -13.79
N ILE A 100 7.65 6.60 -13.30
CA ILE A 100 6.46 6.83 -14.15
C ILE A 100 6.54 8.17 -14.86
N CYS A 101 6.96 9.24 -14.19
CA CYS A 101 7.13 10.55 -14.82
C CYS A 101 8.18 10.52 -15.95
N GLU A 102 9.31 9.87 -15.72
CA GLU A 102 10.35 9.70 -16.75
C GLU A 102 9.85 8.88 -17.94
N LYS A 103 9.19 7.74 -17.67
CA LYS A 103 8.65 6.85 -18.72
C LYS A 103 7.69 7.54 -19.67
N TYR A 104 6.88 8.47 -19.14
CA TYR A 104 5.82 9.16 -19.89
C TYR A 104 6.09 10.65 -20.12
N GLU A 105 7.35 11.06 -20.00
CA GLU A 105 7.81 12.43 -20.27
C GLU A 105 7.03 13.52 -19.49
N SER A 106 6.58 13.18 -18.28
CA SER A 106 5.89 14.09 -17.38
C SER A 106 6.87 14.79 -16.45
N LYS A 107 6.63 16.07 -16.19
CA LYS A 107 7.28 16.73 -15.06
C LYS A 107 6.82 16.08 -13.76
N TRP A 108 7.76 15.79 -12.84
CA TRP A 108 7.42 15.33 -11.50
C TRP A 108 6.79 16.47 -10.69
N ASN A 109 5.53 16.30 -10.35
CA ASN A 109 4.71 17.26 -9.61
C ASN A 109 3.93 16.55 -8.50
N PRO A 110 4.59 16.18 -7.37
CA PRO A 110 3.97 15.39 -6.34
C PRO A 110 2.84 16.13 -5.63
N ILE A 111 1.91 15.37 -5.09
CA ILE A 111 0.79 15.90 -4.32
C ILE A 111 1.07 15.89 -2.81
N ASN A 112 0.31 16.67 -2.05
CA ASN A 112 0.22 16.51 -0.60
C ASN A 112 -0.82 15.41 -0.30
N LYS A 113 -0.38 14.32 0.30
CA LYS A 113 -1.22 13.14 0.63
C LYS A 113 -2.41 13.43 1.56
N LYS A 114 -2.35 14.52 2.33
CA LYS A 114 -3.43 14.97 3.23
C LYS A 114 -4.58 15.67 2.48
N LEU A 115 -4.36 16.06 1.21
CA LEU A 115 -5.39 16.67 0.40
C LEU A 115 -6.30 15.62 -0.23
N LYS A 116 -7.46 16.10 -0.71
CA LYS A 116 -8.50 15.21 -1.25
C LYS A 116 -8.29 14.89 -2.72
N ILE A 117 -8.65 13.68 -3.07
CA ILE A 117 -8.88 13.17 -4.43
C ILE A 117 -10.36 12.89 -4.60
N GLY A 118 -10.87 12.94 -5.83
CA GLY A 118 -12.22 12.51 -6.17
C GLY A 118 -12.23 11.01 -6.52
N ILE A 119 -13.08 10.22 -5.87
CA ILE A 119 -13.28 8.81 -6.16
C ILE A 119 -14.68 8.61 -6.73
N GLY A 120 -14.78 8.14 -7.98
CA GLY A 120 -16.05 8.02 -8.72
C GLY A 120 -16.77 6.69 -8.52
N SER A 121 -16.14 5.68 -7.92
CA SER A 121 -16.74 4.36 -7.77
C SER A 121 -15.94 3.49 -6.79
N ASP A 122 -16.41 2.26 -6.60
CA ASP A 122 -15.61 1.22 -5.95
C ASP A 122 -14.38 0.89 -6.80
N LEU A 123 -13.18 1.13 -6.25
CA LEU A 123 -11.91 0.91 -6.95
C LEU A 123 -11.53 -0.58 -7.10
N ASN A 124 -12.40 -1.52 -6.73
CA ASN A 124 -12.18 -2.96 -6.91
C ASN A 124 -12.48 -3.47 -8.32
N ALA A 125 -13.16 -2.67 -9.14
CA ALA A 125 -13.47 -3.02 -10.53
C ALA A 125 -12.34 -2.59 -11.49
N ASP A 126 -12.38 -3.09 -12.73
CA ASP A 126 -11.48 -2.78 -13.83
C ASP A 126 -12.26 -2.28 -15.06
N PRO A 127 -11.64 -1.52 -15.94
CA PRO A 127 -10.37 -0.83 -15.78
C PRO A 127 -10.46 0.36 -14.82
N ILE A 128 -9.29 0.82 -14.32
CA ILE A 128 -9.19 2.02 -13.50
C ILE A 128 -8.73 3.19 -14.37
N HIS A 129 -9.45 4.25 -14.28
CA HIS A 129 -9.16 5.54 -14.92
C HIS A 129 -8.68 6.52 -13.88
N GLY A 130 -7.71 7.35 -14.25
CA GLY A 130 -7.28 8.49 -13.46
C GLY A 130 -7.03 9.69 -14.35
N LEU A 131 -7.34 10.88 -13.85
CA LEU A 131 -6.98 12.13 -14.50
C LEU A 131 -6.65 13.21 -13.48
N ARG A 132 -5.79 14.16 -13.88
CA ARG A 132 -5.35 15.24 -13.02
C ARG A 132 -5.70 16.61 -13.61
N HIS A 133 -6.66 17.25 -12.98
CA HIS A 133 -6.99 18.66 -13.21
C HIS A 133 -6.06 19.61 -12.45
N PRO A 134 -6.03 20.91 -12.78
CA PRO A 134 -5.54 21.93 -11.87
C PRO A 134 -6.19 21.76 -10.49
N LYS A 135 -5.37 21.87 -9.43
CA LYS A 135 -5.87 21.74 -8.06
C LYS A 135 -6.77 22.92 -7.68
N ASP A 136 -7.86 22.64 -7.03
CA ASP A 136 -8.67 23.61 -6.30
C ASP A 136 -8.37 23.54 -4.80
N LYS A 137 -8.89 24.48 -4.01
CA LYS A 137 -8.64 24.61 -2.57
C LYS A 137 -9.00 23.30 -1.84
N GLY A 138 -7.99 22.72 -1.18
CA GLY A 138 -8.13 21.49 -0.41
C GLY A 138 -8.10 20.18 -1.21
N THR A 139 -7.84 20.26 -2.53
CA THR A 139 -7.76 19.10 -3.41
C THR A 139 -6.38 18.92 -4.04
N THR A 140 -6.14 17.73 -4.58
CA THR A 140 -4.93 17.41 -5.37
C THR A 140 -5.10 17.63 -6.86
N GLY A 141 -6.35 17.77 -7.32
CA GLY A 141 -6.74 17.74 -8.72
C GLY A 141 -6.94 16.33 -9.29
N TRP A 142 -6.62 15.27 -8.56
CA TRP A 142 -6.81 13.89 -9.01
C TRP A 142 -8.24 13.41 -8.87
N PHE A 143 -8.73 12.74 -9.93
CA PHE A 143 -10.00 12.03 -9.99
C PHE A 143 -9.75 10.62 -10.50
N ILE A 144 -10.29 9.61 -9.79
CA ILE A 144 -10.09 8.19 -10.08
C ILE A 144 -11.45 7.50 -10.07
N TRP A 145 -11.68 6.64 -11.06
CA TRP A 145 -12.92 5.86 -11.14
C TRP A 145 -12.70 4.55 -11.89
N THR A 146 -13.68 3.66 -11.79
CA THR A 146 -13.78 2.44 -12.58
C THR A 146 -15.09 2.43 -13.36
N GLY A 147 -15.14 1.68 -14.45
CA GLY A 147 -16.35 1.59 -15.29
C GLY A 147 -16.66 2.86 -16.07
N GLU A 148 -17.95 3.08 -16.37
CA GLU A 148 -18.39 4.22 -17.15
C GLU A 148 -18.35 5.53 -16.35
N TYR A 149 -17.89 6.59 -16.99
CA TYR A 149 -17.92 7.94 -16.42
C TYR A 149 -19.35 8.49 -16.37
N SER A 150 -19.68 9.21 -15.30
CA SER A 150 -20.95 9.94 -15.19
C SER A 150 -20.69 11.43 -14.94
N GLU A 151 -21.51 12.27 -15.57
CA GLU A 151 -21.49 13.73 -15.39
C GLU A 151 -22.29 14.19 -14.14
N SER A 152 -22.81 13.26 -13.35
CA SER A 152 -23.56 13.57 -12.13
C SER A 152 -22.67 14.26 -11.09
N ASP A 153 -23.17 15.33 -10.47
CA ASP A 153 -22.45 16.12 -9.46
C ASP A 153 -22.01 15.28 -8.25
N ASP A 154 -22.69 14.18 -7.97
CA ASP A 154 -22.39 13.26 -6.88
C ASP A 154 -21.56 12.05 -7.29
N PHE A 155 -21.11 11.98 -8.55
CA PHE A 155 -20.30 10.86 -9.04
C PHE A 155 -18.98 10.71 -8.30
N PHE A 156 -18.28 11.82 -8.06
CA PHE A 156 -17.03 11.81 -7.32
C PHE A 156 -17.23 12.15 -5.85
N LYS A 157 -16.78 11.25 -4.97
CA LYS A 157 -16.74 11.47 -3.52
C LYS A 157 -15.33 11.83 -3.07
N PRO A 158 -15.15 12.82 -2.18
CA PRO A 158 -13.84 13.23 -1.71
C PRO A 158 -13.26 12.21 -0.72
N MET A 159 -12.00 11.81 -0.93
CA MET A 159 -11.23 10.96 -0.04
C MET A 159 -9.82 11.55 0.14
N CYS A 160 -9.21 11.47 1.34
CA CYS A 160 -7.80 11.83 1.48
C CYS A 160 -6.92 10.87 0.69
N ALA A 161 -5.94 11.42 -0.07
CA ALA A 161 -5.10 10.61 -0.95
C ALA A 161 -4.34 9.50 -0.20
N GLU A 162 -3.94 9.75 1.05
CA GLU A 162 -3.23 8.76 1.87
C GLU A 162 -4.03 7.49 2.16
N HIS A 163 -5.37 7.52 2.08
CA HIS A 163 -6.18 6.31 2.27
C HIS A 163 -5.99 5.28 1.16
N LEU A 164 -5.43 5.68 0.00
CA LEU A 164 -5.06 4.73 -1.05
C LEU A 164 -4.01 3.72 -0.61
N LEU A 165 -3.16 4.05 0.37
CA LEU A 165 -2.22 3.08 0.95
C LEU A 165 -2.89 1.79 1.42
N GLN A 166 -4.15 1.87 1.87
CA GLN A 166 -4.89 0.72 2.39
C GLN A 166 -5.87 0.11 1.37
N ILE A 167 -6.18 0.84 0.30
CA ILE A 167 -7.21 0.43 -0.66
C ILE A 167 -6.57 -0.03 -1.97
N ARG A 168 -5.71 0.80 -2.58
CA ARG A 168 -5.07 0.58 -3.88
C ARG A 168 -3.70 1.30 -3.93
N PRO A 169 -2.69 0.83 -3.16
CA PRO A 169 -1.39 1.49 -3.06
C PRO A 169 -0.66 1.60 -4.40
N GLU A 170 -0.89 0.66 -5.33
CA GLU A 170 -0.30 0.68 -6.66
C GLU A 170 -0.69 1.89 -7.52
N LEU A 171 -1.79 2.59 -7.18
CA LEU A 171 -2.20 3.83 -7.87
C LEU A 171 -1.33 5.02 -7.50
N ILE A 172 -0.66 4.97 -6.33
CA ILE A 172 0.12 6.09 -5.80
C ILE A 172 1.31 6.43 -6.72
N LYS A 173 1.82 5.47 -7.49
CA LYS A 173 2.89 5.69 -8.46
C LYS A 173 2.54 6.73 -9.55
N TYR A 174 1.24 6.95 -9.83
CA TYR A 174 0.80 7.96 -10.83
C TYR A 174 0.67 9.37 -10.24
N PHE A 175 0.68 9.52 -8.92
CA PHE A 175 0.42 10.80 -8.25
C PHE A 175 1.58 11.80 -8.30
N GLY A 176 2.67 11.41 -8.96
CA GLY A 176 3.75 12.31 -9.35
C GLY A 176 3.56 12.98 -10.71
N LEU A 177 2.67 12.48 -11.57
CA LEU A 177 2.42 13.03 -12.90
C LEU A 177 1.89 14.47 -12.82
N ASP A 178 2.23 15.29 -13.80
CA ASP A 178 1.82 16.70 -13.85
C ASP A 178 0.34 16.86 -14.21
N ILE A 179 -0.17 18.09 -14.06
CA ILE A 179 -1.53 18.47 -14.44
C ILE A 179 -1.72 18.22 -15.93
N GLY A 180 -2.89 17.70 -16.30
CA GLY A 180 -3.25 17.34 -17.67
C GLY A 180 -2.97 15.86 -18.01
N TYR A 181 -2.29 15.11 -17.13
CA TYR A 181 -2.06 13.69 -17.37
C TYR A 181 -3.26 12.83 -16.97
N ARG A 182 -3.42 11.74 -17.73
CA ARG A 182 -4.38 10.67 -17.49
C ARG A 182 -3.65 9.34 -17.42
N PHE A 183 -4.28 8.36 -16.77
CA PHE A 183 -3.88 6.97 -16.87
C PHE A 183 -5.09 6.05 -17.02
N LEU A 184 -4.85 4.91 -17.64
CA LEU A 184 -5.77 3.77 -17.73
C LEU A 184 -4.98 2.50 -17.42
N ILE A 185 -5.45 1.74 -16.45
CA ILE A 185 -4.82 0.46 -16.08
C ILE A 185 -5.86 -0.63 -15.88
N ASP A 186 -5.45 -1.87 -16.03
CA ASP A 186 -6.26 -3.04 -15.68
C ASP A 186 -5.45 -4.12 -14.92
N LYS A 187 -6.16 -5.11 -14.41
CA LYS A 187 -5.58 -6.26 -13.67
C LYS A 187 -4.75 -7.20 -14.56
N ASN A 188 -4.81 -7.09 -15.89
CA ASN A 188 -4.06 -7.92 -16.82
C ASN A 188 -2.69 -7.30 -17.17
N GLY A 189 -2.32 -6.20 -16.51
CA GLY A 189 -1.06 -5.49 -16.72
C GLY A 189 -1.10 -4.45 -17.84
N TYR A 190 -2.29 -4.10 -18.34
CA TYR A 190 -2.42 -2.97 -19.25
C TYR A 190 -2.15 -1.67 -18.49
N GLU A 191 -1.27 -0.84 -19.05
CA GLU A 191 -0.94 0.49 -18.53
C GLU A 191 -0.77 1.45 -19.70
N ASP A 192 -1.61 2.48 -19.74
CA ASP A 192 -1.48 3.61 -20.65
C ASP A 192 -1.53 4.92 -19.86
N VAL A 193 -0.61 5.83 -20.17
CA VAL A 193 -0.48 7.15 -19.54
C VAL A 193 -0.24 8.17 -20.62
N TRP A 194 -1.08 9.20 -20.68
CA TRP A 194 -0.98 10.23 -21.74
C TRP A 194 -1.33 11.62 -21.20
N PHE A 195 -0.85 12.62 -21.92
CA PHE A 195 -1.22 14.01 -21.70
C PHE A 195 -2.47 14.37 -22.51
N ASP A 196 -3.45 14.99 -21.86
CA ASP A 196 -4.69 15.46 -22.49
C ASP A 196 -4.82 16.98 -22.31
N GLU A 197 -4.57 17.72 -23.40
CA GLU A 197 -4.62 19.19 -23.40
C GLU A 197 -5.96 19.78 -22.97
N LYS A 198 -7.06 19.01 -23.16
CA LYS A 198 -8.40 19.45 -22.78
C LYS A 198 -8.59 19.57 -21.25
N ILE A 199 -7.75 18.88 -20.45
CA ILE A 199 -7.81 18.93 -18.99
C ILE A 199 -7.13 20.20 -18.45
N LYS A 200 -6.20 20.79 -19.20
CA LYS A 200 -5.36 21.90 -18.75
C LYS A 200 -6.05 23.25 -18.71
N ILE A 201 -7.27 23.36 -19.19
CA ILE A 201 -7.93 24.64 -19.39
C ILE A 201 -8.95 24.89 -18.29
N THR A 202 -8.53 25.58 -17.25
CA THR A 202 -9.34 26.63 -16.62
C THR A 202 -8.39 27.72 -16.14
N GLU A 203 -8.30 28.78 -16.92
CA GLU A 203 -7.88 30.09 -16.44
C GLU A 203 -8.94 30.65 -15.50
#